data_34548c6c6ab54683b122a8348d693ef9
#
_entry.id   34548c6c6ab54683b122a8348d693ef9
#
_cell.length_a   1.000
_cell.length_b   1.000
_cell.length_c   1.000
_cell.angle_alpha   90.00
_cell.angle_beta   90.00
_cell.angle_gamma   90.00
#
_symmetry.space_group_name_H-M   'P 1'
#
loop_
_entity.id
_entity.type
_entity.pdbx_description
1 polymer ?
#
loop_
_entity_poly.entity_id
_entity_poly.type
_entity_poly.pdbx_seq_one_letter_code
_entity_poly.pdbx_strand_id
1 'polypeptide(L)'
;METSELLKKVRRIEIKTRGLSRNIFAGQYHSAFKGRGMAFSEVREYQYGDDIRDIDWNVTARYVRPYVKVFEEERELTVMLLIDVSGSRDFGSVNVMKKEVITEIAATLAFSAIQNNDKIGVVFFSDKIEKFIPPQKGKKHILYIIRELIDFQPDKKQTNIAQALKYLTNAIKKRCTAFLISDFIDKDGFKDALTIANRKHDVVAIQVYDRRETELPAVGLSLIHI
;
A
#
# COMPACT_ATOMS: atom_id res chain seq x y z
N MET A 1 26.56 0.92 3.60
CA MET A 1 26.31 -0.42 3.00
C MET A 1 26.75 -0.39 1.55
N GLU A 2 27.54 -1.33 1.08
CA GLU A 2 28.00 -1.32 -0.31
C GLU A 2 26.83 -1.51 -1.28
N THR A 3 26.88 -0.78 -2.39
CA THR A 3 25.80 -0.76 -3.41
C THR A 3 25.47 -2.15 -3.94
N SER A 4 26.46 -3.06 -3.98
CA SER A 4 26.30 -4.44 -4.43
C SER A 4 25.47 -5.29 -3.46
N GLU A 5 25.65 -5.12 -2.15
CA GLU A 5 24.87 -5.81 -1.12
C GLU A 5 23.41 -5.37 -1.11
N LEU A 6 23.20 -4.06 -1.25
CA LEU A 6 21.88 -3.48 -1.34
C LEU A 6 21.09 -4.04 -2.53
N LEU A 7 21.73 -4.11 -3.71
CA LEU A 7 21.11 -4.69 -4.90
C LEU A 7 20.79 -6.17 -4.75
N LYS A 8 21.65 -6.95 -4.06
CA LYS A 8 21.38 -8.35 -3.74
C LYS A 8 20.17 -8.50 -2.83
N LYS A 9 20.06 -7.65 -1.78
CA LYS A 9 18.89 -7.64 -0.86
C LYS A 9 17.60 -7.28 -1.60
N VAL A 10 17.60 -6.22 -2.42
CA VAL A 10 16.45 -5.82 -3.24
C VAL A 10 16.01 -6.95 -4.16
N ARG A 11 16.96 -7.62 -4.84
CA ARG A 11 16.65 -8.73 -5.76
C ARG A 11 16.09 -9.96 -5.01
N ARG A 12 16.60 -10.26 -3.83
CA ARG A 12 16.05 -11.34 -2.98
C ARG A 12 14.61 -11.06 -2.58
N ILE A 13 14.32 -9.83 -2.16
CA ILE A 13 12.96 -9.39 -1.83
C ILE A 13 12.05 -9.47 -3.07
N GLU A 14 12.49 -8.98 -4.22
CA GLU A 14 11.73 -9.08 -5.48
C GLU A 14 11.35 -10.53 -5.81
N ILE A 15 12.28 -11.47 -5.69
CA ILE A 15 12.04 -12.90 -5.98
C ILE A 15 11.06 -13.49 -4.97
N LYS A 16 11.24 -13.23 -3.68
CA LYS A 16 10.39 -13.74 -2.60
C LYS A 16 8.96 -13.23 -2.70
N THR A 17 8.79 -11.96 -3.03
CA THR A 17 7.48 -11.31 -3.02
C THR A 17 6.68 -11.51 -4.32
N ARG A 18 7.31 -11.85 -5.44
CA ARG A 18 6.61 -12.13 -6.71
C ARG A 18 5.55 -13.23 -6.62
N GLY A 19 5.79 -14.27 -5.81
CA GLY A 19 4.83 -15.35 -5.60
C GLY A 19 3.67 -14.94 -4.70
N LEU A 20 3.95 -14.12 -3.68
CA LEU A 20 2.96 -13.66 -2.71
C LEU A 20 2.04 -12.59 -3.30
N SER A 21 2.57 -11.70 -4.13
CA SER A 21 1.80 -10.59 -4.71
C SER A 21 0.67 -11.03 -5.65
N ARG A 22 0.77 -12.21 -6.30
CA ARG A 22 -0.31 -12.74 -7.14
C ARG A 22 -1.59 -13.05 -6.39
N ASN A 23 -1.50 -13.37 -5.10
CA ASN A 23 -2.63 -13.86 -4.31
C ASN A 23 -3.30 -12.76 -3.48
N ILE A 24 -2.60 -11.67 -3.17
CA ILE A 24 -3.08 -10.65 -2.24
C ILE A 24 -4.19 -9.79 -2.86
N PHE A 25 -4.13 -9.50 -4.16
CA PHE A 25 -5.12 -8.67 -4.86
C PHE A 25 -5.90 -9.40 -5.97
N ALA A 26 -5.71 -10.72 -6.14
CA ALA A 26 -6.52 -11.54 -7.05
C ALA A 26 -8.00 -11.67 -6.61
N GLY A 27 -8.33 -11.21 -5.40
CA GLY A 27 -9.66 -11.14 -4.85
C GLY A 27 -10.20 -9.71 -4.90
N GLN A 28 -10.93 -9.40 -5.96
CA GLN A 28 -12.01 -8.41 -6.00
C GLN A 28 -11.74 -7.00 -5.48
N TYR A 29 -11.13 -6.15 -6.30
CA TYR A 29 -11.48 -4.74 -6.32
C TYR A 29 -12.34 -4.42 -7.56
N HIS A 30 -13.44 -5.13 -7.74
CA HIS A 30 -14.50 -4.68 -8.65
C HIS A 30 -15.26 -3.55 -7.94
N SER A 31 -14.81 -2.32 -8.15
CA SER A 31 -15.51 -1.15 -7.66
C SER A 31 -16.85 -1.01 -8.40
N ALA A 32 -17.94 -1.01 -7.64
CA ALA A 32 -19.31 -0.87 -8.12
C ALA A 32 -19.68 0.55 -8.63
N PHE A 33 -18.72 1.34 -9.10
CA PHE A 33 -18.98 2.72 -9.53
C PHE A 33 -18.86 2.85 -11.06
N LYS A 34 -19.99 3.04 -11.72
CA LYS A 34 -20.09 3.48 -13.13
C LYS A 34 -19.84 4.99 -13.20
N GLY A 35 -18.78 5.44 -13.87
CA GLY A 35 -18.47 6.86 -14.08
C GLY A 35 -17.81 7.12 -15.45
N ARG A 36 -17.93 8.34 -15.98
CA ARG A 36 -17.35 8.75 -17.27
C ARG A 36 -15.82 8.64 -17.25
N GLY A 37 -15.27 7.77 -18.04
CA GLY A 37 -13.82 7.46 -18.13
C GLY A 37 -13.59 5.98 -18.36
N MET A 38 -14.57 5.28 -18.92
CA MET A 38 -14.56 3.84 -19.14
C MET A 38 -13.78 3.48 -20.41
N ALA A 39 -12.87 2.49 -20.29
CA ALA A 39 -12.31 1.84 -21.45
C ALA A 39 -13.34 0.92 -22.09
N PHE A 40 -13.37 0.89 -23.43
CA PHE A 40 -14.20 -0.08 -24.14
C PHE A 40 -13.75 -1.50 -23.78
N SER A 41 -14.65 -2.32 -23.25
CA SER A 41 -14.38 -3.70 -22.89
C SER A 41 -14.84 -4.67 -23.96
N GLU A 42 -16.13 -4.67 -24.25
CA GLU A 42 -16.74 -5.58 -25.21
C GLU A 42 -18.02 -5.01 -25.81
N VAL A 43 -18.55 -5.70 -26.83
CA VAL A 43 -19.88 -5.46 -27.37
C VAL A 43 -20.74 -6.69 -27.07
N ARG A 44 -21.89 -6.48 -26.43
CA ARG A 44 -22.87 -7.54 -26.18
C ARG A 44 -24.25 -7.17 -26.74
N GLU A 45 -25.12 -8.17 -26.87
CA GLU A 45 -26.52 -7.89 -27.23
C GLU A 45 -27.20 -7.00 -26.18
N TYR A 46 -28.01 -6.05 -26.66
CA TYR A 46 -28.82 -5.16 -25.83
C TYR A 46 -29.76 -5.97 -24.93
N GLN A 47 -29.80 -5.61 -23.66
CA GLN A 47 -30.75 -6.13 -22.70
C GLN A 47 -31.67 -5.00 -22.22
N TYR A 48 -32.90 -5.34 -21.87
CA TYR A 48 -33.86 -4.37 -21.36
C TYR A 48 -33.31 -3.68 -20.10
N GLY A 49 -33.18 -2.34 -20.19
CA GLY A 49 -32.60 -1.50 -19.15
C GLY A 49 -31.22 -0.95 -19.47
N ASP A 50 -30.60 -1.37 -20.57
CA ASP A 50 -29.36 -0.73 -21.07
C ASP A 50 -29.62 0.67 -21.61
N ASP A 51 -28.62 1.57 -21.49
CA ASP A 51 -28.74 2.94 -22.04
C ASP A 51 -28.64 2.90 -23.57
N ILE A 52 -29.64 3.45 -24.23
CA ILE A 52 -29.73 3.54 -25.69
C ILE A 52 -28.55 4.31 -26.30
N ARG A 53 -27.90 5.19 -25.52
CA ARG A 53 -26.71 5.95 -25.94
C ARG A 53 -25.47 5.09 -26.14
N ASP A 54 -25.43 3.91 -25.51
CA ASP A 54 -24.33 2.98 -25.62
C ASP A 54 -24.49 1.99 -26.77
N ILE A 55 -25.55 2.09 -27.58
CA ILE A 55 -25.74 1.23 -28.74
C ILE A 55 -24.64 1.47 -29.77
N ASP A 56 -23.99 0.39 -30.18
CA ASP A 56 -23.05 0.38 -31.30
C ASP A 56 -23.83 0.18 -32.61
N TRP A 57 -24.13 1.27 -33.27
CA TRP A 57 -24.86 1.24 -34.53
C TRP A 57 -24.12 0.51 -35.66
N ASN A 58 -22.80 0.48 -35.66
CA ASN A 58 -22.00 -0.23 -36.66
C ASN A 58 -22.12 -1.75 -36.52
N VAL A 59 -22.09 -2.26 -35.30
CA VAL A 59 -22.29 -3.67 -35.03
C VAL A 59 -23.75 -4.06 -35.22
N THR A 60 -24.66 -3.26 -34.69
CA THR A 60 -26.12 -3.43 -34.86
C THR A 60 -26.53 -3.56 -36.34
N ALA A 61 -25.99 -2.73 -37.22
CA ALA A 61 -26.29 -2.78 -38.66
C ALA A 61 -25.82 -4.09 -39.32
N ARG A 62 -24.79 -4.76 -38.77
CA ARG A 62 -24.27 -6.03 -39.34
C ARG A 62 -25.05 -7.25 -38.87
N TYR A 63 -25.55 -7.22 -37.65
CA TYR A 63 -26.18 -8.40 -37.03
C TYR A 63 -27.69 -8.34 -36.90
N VAL A 64 -28.31 -7.23 -37.34
CA VAL A 64 -29.80 -7.01 -37.35
C VAL A 64 -30.40 -7.09 -35.92
N ARG A 65 -29.60 -7.07 -34.91
CA ARG A 65 -29.99 -6.99 -33.48
C ARG A 65 -29.26 -5.85 -32.83
N PRO A 66 -29.87 -5.14 -31.86
CA PRO A 66 -29.16 -4.07 -31.15
C PRO A 66 -28.02 -4.61 -30.26
N TYR A 67 -26.85 -4.01 -30.42
CA TYR A 67 -25.67 -4.30 -29.61
C TYR A 67 -25.27 -3.04 -28.85
N VAL A 68 -24.86 -3.23 -27.59
CA VAL A 68 -24.36 -2.13 -26.73
C VAL A 68 -22.88 -2.30 -26.45
N LYS A 69 -22.19 -1.16 -26.39
CA LYS A 69 -20.81 -1.07 -25.92
C LYS A 69 -20.79 -1.22 -24.41
N VAL A 70 -20.10 -2.21 -23.92
CA VAL A 70 -19.80 -2.36 -22.50
C VAL A 70 -18.47 -1.67 -22.22
N PHE A 71 -18.50 -0.73 -21.30
CA PHE A 71 -17.31 -0.03 -20.87
C PHE A 71 -16.95 -0.51 -19.47
N GLU A 72 -15.73 -0.94 -19.29
CA GLU A 72 -15.14 -1.19 -17.98
C GLU A 72 -14.32 0.02 -17.53
N GLU A 73 -14.51 0.42 -16.30
CA GLU A 73 -13.73 1.48 -15.73
C GLU A 73 -12.38 0.94 -15.26
N GLU A 74 -11.34 1.10 -16.09
CA GLU A 74 -9.95 0.95 -15.61
C GLU A 74 -9.66 2.09 -14.63
N ARG A 75 -10.02 1.89 -13.36
CA ARG A 75 -9.57 2.79 -12.31
C ARG A 75 -8.13 2.45 -11.94
N GLU A 76 -7.23 3.33 -12.36
CA GLU A 76 -5.92 3.39 -11.74
C GLU A 76 -6.09 3.73 -10.26
N LEU A 77 -5.94 2.74 -9.41
CA LEU A 77 -5.91 2.98 -7.97
C LEU A 77 -4.59 3.65 -7.59
N THR A 78 -4.66 4.46 -6.57
CA THR A 78 -3.47 5.00 -5.94
C THR A 78 -3.29 4.28 -4.60
N VAL A 79 -2.17 3.62 -4.45
CA VAL A 79 -1.76 2.95 -3.21
C VAL A 79 -0.76 3.83 -2.49
N MET A 80 -1.01 4.12 -1.23
CA MET A 80 -0.08 4.87 -0.37
C MET A 80 0.40 3.99 0.78
N LEU A 81 1.70 3.86 0.95
CA LEU A 81 2.28 3.19 2.10
C LEU A 81 2.72 4.24 3.11
N LEU A 82 2.15 4.21 4.31
CA LEU A 82 2.59 5.00 5.46
C LEU A 82 3.43 4.07 6.33
N ILE A 83 4.74 4.26 6.33
CA ILE A 83 5.68 3.35 6.97
C ILE A 83 6.31 4.05 8.16
N ASP A 84 6.08 3.49 9.33
CA ASP A 84 6.75 3.89 10.55
C ASP A 84 8.22 3.50 10.48
N VAL A 85 9.07 4.52 10.53
CA VAL A 85 10.53 4.35 10.52
C VAL A 85 11.17 4.71 11.86
N SER A 86 10.39 4.83 12.93
CA SER A 86 10.86 5.14 14.27
C SER A 86 11.87 4.11 14.81
N GLY A 87 12.45 4.39 15.97
CA GLY A 87 13.49 3.54 16.57
C GLY A 87 13.04 2.13 16.94
N SER A 88 11.75 1.88 17.12
CA SER A 88 11.21 0.54 17.39
C SER A 88 11.42 -0.44 16.22
N ARG A 89 11.64 0.08 15.01
CA ARG A 89 11.95 -0.71 13.81
C ARG A 89 13.27 -1.49 13.91
N ASP A 90 14.25 -0.97 14.65
CA ASP A 90 15.56 -1.58 14.80
C ASP A 90 15.58 -2.70 15.86
N PHE A 91 14.42 -2.95 16.51
CA PHE A 91 14.23 -4.06 17.44
C PHE A 91 13.91 -5.36 16.71
N GLY A 92 14.46 -6.47 17.18
CA GLY A 92 14.18 -7.81 16.66
C GLY A 92 14.84 -8.88 17.51
N SER A 93 14.09 -9.95 17.84
CA SER A 93 14.48 -10.81 18.95
C SER A 93 15.12 -12.14 18.58
N VAL A 94 14.87 -12.73 17.41
CA VAL A 94 15.36 -14.11 17.20
C VAL A 94 16.05 -14.35 15.86
N ASN A 95 15.52 -13.92 14.73
CA ASN A 95 16.13 -14.21 13.42
C ASN A 95 15.88 -13.12 12.37
N VAL A 96 14.91 -12.24 12.58
CA VAL A 96 14.51 -11.22 11.59
C VAL A 96 14.23 -9.91 12.32
N MET A 97 14.84 -8.84 11.87
CA MET A 97 14.54 -7.50 12.41
C MET A 97 13.18 -7.01 11.89
N LYS A 98 12.42 -6.26 12.69
CA LYS A 98 11.17 -5.62 12.26
C LYS A 98 11.34 -4.86 10.94
N LYS A 99 12.48 -4.20 10.77
CA LYS A 99 12.85 -3.50 9.53
C LYS A 99 12.77 -4.41 8.29
N GLU A 100 13.20 -5.66 8.39
CA GLU A 100 13.16 -6.60 7.28
C GLU A 100 11.73 -7.03 6.98
N VAL A 101 10.92 -7.31 8.01
CA VAL A 101 9.49 -7.65 7.86
C VAL A 101 8.71 -6.50 7.22
N ILE A 102 8.89 -5.28 7.71
CA ILE A 102 8.26 -4.08 7.15
C ILE A 102 8.65 -3.92 5.68
N THR A 103 9.93 -4.13 5.35
CA THR A 103 10.42 -4.03 3.98
C THR A 103 9.80 -5.11 3.08
N GLU A 104 9.66 -6.34 3.56
CA GLU A 104 9.01 -7.42 2.80
C GLU A 104 7.51 -7.15 2.57
N ILE A 105 6.80 -6.68 3.57
CA ILE A 105 5.39 -6.30 3.46
C ILE A 105 5.24 -5.17 2.45
N ALA A 106 6.01 -4.09 2.60
CA ALA A 106 5.97 -2.95 1.69
C ALA A 106 6.32 -3.33 0.25
N ALA A 107 7.33 -4.18 0.04
CA ALA A 107 7.69 -4.69 -1.27
C ALA A 107 6.58 -5.55 -1.88
N THR A 108 5.95 -6.42 -1.08
CA THR A 108 4.85 -7.27 -1.55
C THR A 108 3.68 -6.44 -2.03
N LEU A 109 3.25 -5.45 -1.25
CA LEU A 109 2.20 -4.51 -1.61
C LEU A 109 2.57 -3.70 -2.86
N ALA A 110 3.83 -3.25 -2.93
CA ALA A 110 4.32 -2.48 -4.07
C ALA A 110 4.35 -3.29 -5.37
N PHE A 111 4.81 -4.52 -5.34
CA PHE A 111 4.80 -5.39 -6.53
C PHE A 111 3.38 -5.79 -6.94
N SER A 112 2.46 -5.95 -5.98
CA SER A 112 1.06 -6.18 -6.28
C SER A 112 0.42 -4.98 -7.00
N ALA A 113 0.70 -3.76 -6.55
CA ALA A 113 0.22 -2.54 -7.21
C ALA A 113 0.68 -2.45 -8.69
N ILE A 114 1.93 -2.88 -9.01
CA ILE A 114 2.38 -2.94 -10.42
C ILE A 114 1.54 -3.92 -11.24
N GLN A 115 1.28 -5.11 -10.70
CA GLN A 115 0.54 -6.13 -11.44
C GLN A 115 -0.85 -5.65 -11.85
N ASN A 116 -1.45 -4.79 -11.02
CA ASN A 116 -2.73 -4.17 -11.26
C ASN A 116 -2.63 -2.82 -12.02
N ASN A 117 -1.43 -2.45 -12.49
CA ASN A 117 -1.18 -1.17 -13.16
C ASN A 117 -1.51 0.06 -12.31
N ASP A 118 -1.45 -0.05 -10.98
CA ASP A 118 -1.75 0.99 -10.01
C ASP A 118 -0.54 1.92 -9.77
N LYS A 119 -0.84 3.11 -9.22
CA LYS A 119 0.20 4.05 -8.74
C LYS A 119 0.53 3.74 -7.30
N ILE A 120 1.82 3.78 -6.95
CA ILE A 120 2.27 3.60 -5.58
C ILE A 120 3.13 4.76 -5.12
N GLY A 121 2.86 5.25 -3.92
CA GLY A 121 3.65 6.24 -3.21
C GLY A 121 3.92 5.82 -1.78
N VAL A 122 4.86 6.49 -1.12
CA VAL A 122 5.27 6.16 0.25
C VAL A 122 5.45 7.43 1.07
N VAL A 123 5.06 7.35 2.33
CA VAL A 123 5.37 8.31 3.38
C VAL A 123 6.16 7.58 4.46
N PHE A 124 7.40 7.96 4.66
CA PHE A 124 8.17 7.55 5.84
C PHE A 124 7.91 8.55 6.95
N PHE A 125 7.55 8.07 8.12
CA PHE A 125 7.26 8.91 9.27
C PHE A 125 7.88 8.37 10.56
N SER A 126 8.17 9.31 11.44
CA SER A 126 8.56 9.09 12.83
C SER A 126 7.67 9.98 13.72
N ASP A 127 8.24 10.84 14.56
CA ASP A 127 7.53 11.97 15.19
C ASP A 127 7.20 13.09 14.19
N LYS A 128 7.78 13.05 13.00
CA LYS A 128 7.56 13.95 11.86
C LYS A 128 7.48 13.16 10.55
N ILE A 129 7.13 13.84 9.47
CA ILE A 129 7.26 13.28 8.13
C ILE A 129 8.72 13.35 7.73
N GLU A 130 9.35 12.18 7.61
CA GLU A 130 10.76 12.07 7.25
C GLU A 130 10.97 12.17 5.75
N LYS A 131 10.13 11.47 4.97
CA LYS A 131 10.23 11.47 3.51
C LYS A 131 8.90 11.17 2.86
N PHE A 132 8.61 11.89 1.79
CA PHE A 132 7.47 11.63 0.91
C PHE A 132 7.96 11.27 -0.48
N ILE A 133 7.50 10.13 -0.98
CA ILE A 133 7.72 9.66 -2.34
C ILE A 133 6.34 9.68 -3.04
N PRO A 134 6.14 10.57 -4.03
CA PRO A 134 4.85 10.73 -4.68
C PRO A 134 4.43 9.47 -5.44
N PRO A 135 3.12 9.21 -5.59
CA PRO A 135 2.63 8.02 -6.26
C PRO A 135 2.94 8.04 -7.76
N GLN A 136 3.67 7.04 -8.22
CA GLN A 136 4.03 6.83 -9.61
C GLN A 136 3.90 5.36 -10.00
N LYS A 137 3.85 5.08 -11.30
CA LYS A 137 3.83 3.72 -11.85
C LYS A 137 5.22 3.22 -12.20
N GLY A 138 5.32 1.92 -12.32
CA GLY A 138 6.43 1.26 -12.97
C GLY A 138 7.48 0.66 -12.03
N LYS A 139 8.13 -0.38 -12.55
CA LYS A 139 9.09 -1.20 -11.80
C LYS A 139 10.26 -0.38 -11.23
N LYS A 140 10.77 0.59 -11.98
CA LYS A 140 11.90 1.44 -11.53
C LYS A 140 11.54 2.23 -10.27
N HIS A 141 10.32 2.74 -10.20
CA HIS A 141 9.82 3.49 -9.05
C HIS A 141 9.73 2.61 -7.80
N ILE A 142 9.25 1.37 -7.93
CA ILE A 142 9.19 0.45 -6.79
C ILE A 142 10.57 0.02 -6.31
N LEU A 143 11.49 -0.27 -7.22
CA LEU A 143 12.85 -0.58 -6.83
C LEU A 143 13.51 0.61 -6.10
N TYR A 144 13.19 1.84 -6.50
CA TYR A 144 13.60 3.04 -5.78
C TYR A 144 13.00 3.09 -4.37
N ILE A 145 11.69 2.84 -4.21
CA ILE A 145 11.03 2.78 -2.90
C ILE A 145 11.67 1.73 -1.99
N ILE A 146 11.90 0.51 -2.51
CA ILE A 146 12.50 -0.58 -1.72
C ILE A 146 13.94 -0.22 -1.30
N ARG A 147 14.71 0.37 -2.21
CA ARG A 147 16.06 0.84 -1.91
C ARG A 147 16.05 1.87 -0.79
N GLU A 148 15.18 2.88 -0.90
CA GLU A 148 15.03 3.92 0.11
C GLU A 148 14.65 3.32 1.47
N LEU A 149 13.71 2.38 1.49
CA LEU A 149 13.28 1.75 2.74
C LEU A 149 14.38 0.94 3.44
N ILE A 150 15.23 0.26 2.67
CA ILE A 150 16.37 -0.51 3.21
C ILE A 150 17.44 0.40 3.79
N ASP A 151 17.76 1.50 3.08
CA ASP A 151 18.89 2.38 3.41
C ASP A 151 18.50 3.53 4.35
N PHE A 152 17.18 3.74 4.55
CA PHE A 152 16.66 4.85 5.32
C PHE A 152 17.07 4.77 6.79
N GLN A 153 17.59 5.88 7.32
CA GLN A 153 17.88 6.08 8.74
C GLN A 153 17.05 7.29 9.23
N PRO A 154 16.18 7.11 10.22
CA PRO A 154 15.37 8.21 10.74
C PRO A 154 16.22 9.15 11.60
N ASP A 155 15.87 10.43 11.55
CA ASP A 155 16.51 11.44 12.40
C ASP A 155 16.10 11.26 13.89
N LYS A 156 14.87 10.80 14.12
CA LYS A 156 14.28 10.67 15.45
C LYS A 156 13.68 9.29 15.69
N LYS A 157 13.53 8.94 16.98
CA LYS A 157 13.11 7.60 17.41
C LYS A 157 11.63 7.51 17.83
N GLN A 158 10.94 8.64 17.98
CA GLN A 158 9.54 8.66 18.43
C GLN A 158 8.59 8.46 17.25
N THR A 159 7.34 8.11 17.56
CA THR A 159 6.27 7.87 16.57
C THR A 159 5.15 8.86 16.76
N ASN A 160 4.60 9.42 15.67
CA ASN A 160 3.38 10.20 15.65
C ASN A 160 2.51 9.83 14.44
N ILE A 161 1.60 8.88 14.66
CA ILE A 161 0.68 8.35 13.64
C ILE A 161 -0.32 9.42 13.20
N ALA A 162 -0.78 10.25 14.13
CA ALA A 162 -1.74 11.30 13.81
C ALA A 162 -1.20 12.29 12.78
N GLN A 163 0.10 12.62 12.87
CA GLN A 163 0.75 13.50 11.89
C GLN A 163 0.86 12.85 10.51
N ALA A 164 1.19 11.55 10.44
CA ALA A 164 1.26 10.81 9.18
C ALA A 164 -0.10 10.78 8.48
N LEU A 165 -1.19 10.52 9.21
CA LEU A 165 -2.56 10.51 8.68
C LEU A 165 -3.03 11.89 8.23
N LYS A 166 -2.73 12.95 8.99
CA LYS A 166 -3.00 14.34 8.59
C LYS A 166 -2.24 14.71 7.31
N TYR A 167 -0.97 14.30 7.22
CA TYR A 167 -0.17 14.54 6.03
C TYR A 167 -0.76 13.83 4.80
N LEU A 168 -1.11 12.54 4.91
CA LEU A 168 -1.78 11.79 3.85
C LEU A 168 -3.01 12.54 3.33
N THR A 169 -3.90 12.95 4.27
CA THR A 169 -5.14 13.62 3.94
C THR A 169 -4.91 14.96 3.22
N ASN A 170 -3.84 15.66 3.55
CA ASN A 170 -3.49 16.95 2.94
C ASN A 170 -2.76 16.79 1.60
N ALA A 171 -1.82 15.85 1.51
CA ALA A 171 -1.00 15.63 0.33
C ALA A 171 -1.76 14.95 -0.82
N ILE A 172 -2.60 13.97 -0.51
CA ILE A 172 -3.34 13.20 -1.51
C ILE A 172 -4.78 13.71 -1.60
N LYS A 173 -5.10 14.37 -2.72
CA LYS A 173 -6.44 14.96 -2.94
C LYS A 173 -7.49 13.93 -3.36
N LYS A 174 -7.09 12.95 -4.20
CA LYS A 174 -7.98 11.89 -4.67
C LYS A 174 -8.05 10.76 -3.64
N ARG A 175 -9.16 10.03 -3.61
CA ARG A 175 -9.30 8.83 -2.78
C ARG A 175 -8.20 7.82 -3.15
N CYS A 176 -7.56 7.23 -2.15
CA CYS A 176 -6.52 6.22 -2.32
C CYS A 176 -6.69 5.13 -1.27
N THR A 177 -6.09 3.97 -1.52
CA THR A 177 -5.92 2.93 -0.50
C THR A 177 -4.61 3.18 0.23
N ALA A 178 -4.68 3.39 1.53
CA ALA A 178 -3.52 3.71 2.36
C ALA A 178 -3.23 2.57 3.35
N PHE A 179 -2.05 1.98 3.25
CA PHE A 179 -1.58 0.97 4.21
C PHE A 179 -0.71 1.65 5.26
N LEU A 180 -1.19 1.67 6.50
CA LEU A 180 -0.46 2.18 7.65
C LEU A 180 0.27 1.01 8.33
N ILE A 181 1.60 1.00 8.25
CA ILE A 181 2.45 -0.07 8.76
C ILE A 181 3.24 0.46 9.95
N SER A 182 2.92 -0.01 11.16
CA SER A 182 3.51 0.44 12.43
C SER A 182 3.30 -0.62 13.51
N ASP A 183 3.95 -0.48 14.66
CA ASP A 183 3.62 -1.23 15.89
C ASP A 183 2.44 -0.59 16.66
N PHE A 184 1.98 0.58 16.23
CA PHE A 184 0.90 1.35 16.84
C PHE A 184 1.15 1.80 18.29
N ILE A 185 2.41 1.89 18.70
CA ILE A 185 2.80 2.44 19.99
C ILE A 185 2.98 3.95 19.85
N ASP A 186 1.91 4.69 20.08
CA ASP A 186 1.86 6.16 20.00
C ASP A 186 1.38 6.74 21.33
N LYS A 187 2.04 7.80 21.81
CA LYS A 187 1.70 8.44 23.10
C LYS A 187 0.53 9.39 23.00
N ASP A 188 0.38 10.04 21.85
CA ASP A 188 -0.55 11.18 21.71
C ASP A 188 -1.95 10.76 21.22
N GLY A 189 -2.12 9.49 20.82
CA GLY A 189 -3.36 8.98 20.26
C GLY A 189 -3.63 9.49 18.83
N PHE A 190 -4.25 8.66 18.01
CA PHE A 190 -4.47 8.95 16.58
C PHE A 190 -5.92 8.71 16.11
N LYS A 191 -6.85 8.46 17.03
CA LYS A 191 -8.23 8.07 16.71
C LYS A 191 -8.95 9.08 15.82
N ASP A 192 -8.84 10.38 16.14
CA ASP A 192 -9.51 11.44 15.38
C ASP A 192 -8.89 11.59 13.98
N ALA A 193 -7.56 11.55 13.90
CA ALA A 193 -6.85 11.61 12.62
C ALA A 193 -7.19 10.40 11.73
N LEU A 194 -7.31 9.20 12.32
CA LEU A 194 -7.72 7.99 11.63
C LEU A 194 -9.16 8.09 11.12
N THR A 195 -10.06 8.62 11.93
CA THR A 195 -11.46 8.81 11.52
C THR A 195 -11.57 9.77 10.34
N ILE A 196 -10.83 10.86 10.34
CA ILE A 196 -10.80 11.83 9.24
C ILE A 196 -10.17 11.20 7.98
N ALA A 197 -9.04 10.50 8.13
CA ALA A 197 -8.37 9.84 7.02
C ALA A 197 -9.26 8.77 6.37
N ASN A 198 -9.97 7.96 7.18
CA ASN A 198 -10.83 6.88 6.69
C ASN A 198 -12.11 7.39 5.99
N ARG A 199 -12.55 8.62 6.25
CA ARG A 199 -13.63 9.25 5.48
C ARG A 199 -13.21 9.63 4.06
N LYS A 200 -11.93 9.93 3.86
CA LYS A 200 -11.39 10.40 2.58
C LYS A 200 -10.69 9.30 1.79
N HIS A 201 -10.05 8.37 2.46
CA HIS A 201 -9.23 7.29 1.91
C HIS A 201 -9.67 5.96 2.52
N ASP A 202 -9.31 4.84 1.88
CA ASP A 202 -9.48 3.50 2.45
C ASP A 202 -8.23 3.16 3.24
N VAL A 203 -8.29 3.23 4.57
CA VAL A 203 -7.12 3.03 5.43
C VAL A 203 -7.11 1.60 5.96
N VAL A 204 -6.02 0.88 5.65
CA VAL A 204 -5.75 -0.47 6.15
C VAL A 204 -4.59 -0.41 7.13
N ALA A 205 -4.80 -0.83 8.37
CA ALA A 205 -3.78 -0.88 9.40
C ALA A 205 -3.08 -2.25 9.40
N ILE A 206 -1.75 -2.25 9.34
CA ILE A 206 -0.93 -3.45 9.43
C ILE A 206 -0.03 -3.31 10.65
N GLN A 207 -0.34 -4.08 11.69
CA GLN A 207 0.47 -4.10 12.90
C GLN A 207 1.66 -5.05 12.75
N VAL A 208 2.85 -4.53 13.03
CA VAL A 208 4.10 -5.28 13.04
C VAL A 208 4.69 -5.20 14.46
N TYR A 209 4.67 -6.31 15.18
CA TYR A 209 5.20 -6.40 16.53
C TYR A 209 6.12 -7.60 16.70
N ASP A 210 7.01 -7.54 17.67
CA ASP A 210 7.83 -8.67 18.09
C ASP A 210 7.22 -9.30 19.36
N ARG A 211 7.19 -10.64 19.42
CA ARG A 211 6.62 -11.36 20.57
C ARG A 211 7.29 -10.98 21.90
N ARG A 212 8.57 -10.66 21.87
CA ARG A 212 9.32 -10.23 23.07
C ARG A 212 9.02 -8.81 23.53
N GLU A 213 8.28 -8.04 22.77
CA GLU A 213 7.73 -6.74 23.24
C GLU A 213 6.51 -6.93 24.14
N THR A 214 5.82 -8.07 23.99
CA THR A 214 4.61 -8.39 24.76
C THR A 214 4.85 -9.44 25.83
N GLU A 215 5.82 -10.34 25.63
CA GLU A 215 6.14 -11.42 26.56
C GLU A 215 7.62 -11.34 26.96
N LEU A 216 7.88 -11.19 28.26
CA LEU A 216 9.24 -11.31 28.80
C LEU A 216 9.72 -12.77 28.62
N PRO A 217 10.88 -13.01 27.99
CA PRO A 217 11.43 -14.34 27.94
C PRO A 217 11.69 -14.83 29.39
N ALA A 218 11.49 -16.13 29.63
CA ALA A 218 11.88 -16.76 30.89
C ALA A 218 13.40 -16.70 31.04
N VAL A 219 13.93 -15.56 31.39
CA VAL A 219 15.32 -15.38 31.85
C VAL A 219 15.33 -15.80 33.28
N GLY A 220 16.07 -16.90 33.61
CA GLY A 220 16.29 -17.30 34.96
C GLY A 220 16.74 -16.11 35.82
N LEU A 221 16.36 -16.12 37.11
CA LEU A 221 16.57 -15.11 38.15
C LEU A 221 17.50 -13.95 37.76
N SER A 222 16.90 -12.83 37.39
CA SER A 222 17.60 -11.55 37.35
C SER A 222 17.59 -10.98 38.79
N LEU A 223 18.71 -10.99 39.45
CA LEU A 223 18.92 -10.21 40.66
C LEU A 223 19.00 -8.74 40.26
N ILE A 224 17.88 -8.03 40.35
CA ILE A 224 17.91 -6.57 40.37
C ILE A 224 18.40 -6.16 41.75
N HIS A 225 19.66 -5.82 41.85
CA HIS A 225 20.16 -5.05 43.00
C HIS A 225 19.64 -3.62 42.83
N ILE A 226 18.71 -3.26 43.71
CA ILE A 226 18.35 -1.87 44.00
C ILE A 226 19.43 -1.28 44.92
#